data_7e1750de8329e6dc7fb3f6bdc7a7e45d
#
_entry.id   7e1750de8329e6dc7fb3f6bdc7a7e45d
#
_cell.length_a   1.000
_cell.length_b   1.000
_cell.length_c   1.000
_cell.angle_alpha   90.00
_cell.angle_beta   90.00
_cell.angle_gamma   90.00
#
_symmetry.space_group_name_H-M   'P 1'
#
loop_
_entity.id
_entity.type
_entity.pdbx_description
1 polymer ?
#
loop_
_entity_poly.entity_id
_entity_poly.type
_entity_poly.pdbx_seq_one_letter_code
_entity_poly.pdbx_strand_id
1 'polypeptide(L)'
;MARYIRINPADNVAVALTDLSKGECLHECADLILAQDIPSGHKIALQDLHEGDNIIKYGFPIGHLTADAPKGSLVDHSCIKTNLSGLLEYSYNPGLKEIAPIDKPLTFKGFRRNSGEVGIRNQIWIIPTVGCVNGAAQAIAARLMQEKASDMGSVDAIVAFPHNYGCSQLGDDHENTRKVLADMAHHPNAGGVLFVSLGCENNQLSTFRQLIEDCDPLRVRAIECQKIEGDEVEEGLRQAREIFDICSKDIRTDVPVAELKVGLKCGGSDGLSGITANPLLGVFSDWIVSQGGTTVLTEVPEMFGAETILMNRCQDEETFTKTVSLINDFKEYFMKNNQPVYENPSPGNKAGGISTLEEKSLGCTQKCGSSIVRDVLKYGERLKTKGLNLLSSPGNDLVASTALAASGCQIVLFTTGRGTPFGSFVPTMKISTNSTLAARKKGWIDFNAGVIAEDEPMQKTAEAFIEAVLDVVNGKPVRSEEHGIREIAIFKTGVTL
;
A
#
# COMPACT_ATOMS: atom_id res chain seq x y z
N MET A 1 -12.20 -17.72 -24.04
CA MET A 1 -11.35 -17.39 -22.87
C MET A 1 -9.98 -18.01 -23.08
N ALA A 2 -8.93 -17.20 -23.12
CA ALA A 2 -7.56 -17.71 -23.09
C ALA A 2 -7.35 -18.49 -21.78
N ARG A 3 -6.74 -19.65 -21.84
CA ARG A 3 -6.50 -20.48 -20.66
C ARG A 3 -5.11 -20.29 -20.06
N TYR A 4 -4.25 -19.61 -20.78
CA TYR A 4 -2.91 -19.23 -20.38
C TYR A 4 -2.49 -17.94 -21.11
N ILE A 5 -1.46 -17.25 -20.60
CA ILE A 5 -0.94 -16.03 -21.20
C ILE A 5 0.59 -16.05 -21.25
N ARG A 6 1.17 -15.69 -22.38
CA ARG A 6 2.56 -15.27 -22.52
C ARG A 6 2.59 -13.75 -22.45
N ILE A 7 3.20 -13.18 -21.41
CA ILE A 7 3.08 -11.76 -21.08
C ILE A 7 3.94 -10.89 -22.02
N ASN A 8 5.16 -11.36 -22.30
CA ASN A 8 6.09 -10.69 -23.18
C ASN A 8 6.58 -11.65 -24.26
N PRO A 9 6.79 -11.21 -25.53
CA PRO A 9 7.32 -12.08 -26.59
C PRO A 9 8.68 -12.72 -26.26
N ALA A 10 9.48 -12.14 -25.36
CA ALA A 10 10.77 -12.69 -24.92
C ALA A 10 10.62 -13.81 -23.86
N ASP A 11 9.43 -13.96 -23.25
CA ASP A 11 9.22 -14.94 -22.18
C ASP A 11 9.40 -16.37 -22.69
N ASN A 12 10.10 -17.21 -21.93
CA ASN A 12 10.23 -18.64 -22.18
C ASN A 12 9.26 -19.48 -21.35
N VAL A 13 8.39 -18.81 -20.59
CA VAL A 13 7.27 -19.41 -19.85
C VAL A 13 5.96 -18.68 -20.16
N ALA A 14 4.83 -19.38 -20.02
CA ALA A 14 3.50 -18.81 -19.97
C ALA A 14 2.89 -19.01 -18.58
N VAL A 15 1.84 -18.27 -18.23
CA VAL A 15 1.12 -18.38 -16.95
C VAL A 15 -0.25 -18.97 -17.22
N ALA A 16 -0.61 -20.04 -16.49
CA ALA A 16 -1.95 -20.62 -16.53
C ALA A 16 -2.97 -19.66 -15.88
N LEU A 17 -4.03 -19.33 -16.59
CA LEU A 17 -5.13 -18.47 -16.09
C LEU A 17 -6.21 -19.30 -15.39
N THR A 18 -6.27 -20.60 -15.68
CA THR A 18 -7.14 -21.59 -15.04
C THR A 18 -6.33 -22.83 -14.70
N ASP A 19 -6.90 -23.74 -13.91
CA ASP A 19 -6.30 -25.05 -13.72
C ASP A 19 -6.30 -25.81 -15.05
N LEU A 20 -5.15 -26.39 -15.39
CA LEU A 20 -4.90 -27.13 -16.63
C LEU A 20 -4.49 -28.56 -16.28
N SER A 21 -4.97 -29.55 -17.08
CA SER A 21 -4.74 -30.96 -16.80
C SER A 21 -3.60 -31.56 -17.65
N LYS A 22 -2.89 -32.50 -17.05
CA LYS A 22 -1.89 -33.32 -17.78
C LYS A 22 -2.43 -33.88 -19.07
N GLY A 23 -1.61 -33.83 -20.14
CA GLY A 23 -1.95 -34.34 -21.48
C GLY A 23 -2.85 -33.40 -22.29
N GLU A 24 -3.27 -32.27 -21.72
CA GLU A 24 -4.00 -31.26 -22.47
C GLU A 24 -3.09 -30.59 -23.50
N CYS A 25 -3.62 -30.31 -24.67
CA CYS A 25 -2.92 -29.63 -25.76
C CYS A 25 -3.33 -28.15 -25.80
N LEU A 26 -2.35 -27.27 -25.72
CA LEU A 26 -2.54 -25.81 -25.83
C LEU A 26 -2.25 -25.36 -27.27
N HIS A 27 -3.27 -25.35 -28.12
CA HIS A 27 -3.14 -25.14 -29.56
C HIS A 27 -2.60 -23.75 -29.96
N GLU A 28 -2.82 -22.72 -29.12
CA GLU A 28 -2.36 -21.36 -29.40
C GLU A 28 -0.82 -21.19 -29.23
N CYS A 29 -0.14 -22.17 -28.64
CA CYS A 29 1.32 -22.22 -28.46
C CYS A 29 1.97 -23.38 -29.18
N ALA A 30 1.80 -23.49 -30.50
CA ALA A 30 2.44 -24.50 -31.32
C ALA A 30 2.29 -25.94 -30.77
N ASP A 31 1.04 -26.36 -30.49
CA ASP A 31 0.66 -27.69 -29.99
C ASP A 31 1.46 -28.11 -28.73
N LEU A 32 1.49 -27.24 -27.71
CA LEU A 32 2.11 -27.54 -26.45
C LEU A 32 1.29 -28.55 -25.64
N ILE A 33 1.82 -29.75 -25.42
CA ILE A 33 1.19 -30.79 -24.61
C ILE A 33 1.72 -30.69 -23.18
N LEU A 34 0.81 -30.63 -22.20
CA LEU A 34 1.18 -30.49 -20.77
C LEU A 34 1.72 -31.82 -20.21
N ALA A 35 2.90 -31.77 -19.61
CA ALA A 35 3.56 -32.93 -19.01
C ALA A 35 2.94 -33.35 -17.67
N GLN A 36 2.28 -32.42 -16.99
CA GLN A 36 1.63 -32.58 -15.67
C GLN A 36 0.51 -31.59 -15.48
N ASP A 37 -0.24 -31.69 -14.37
CA ASP A 37 -1.25 -30.71 -13.99
C ASP A 37 -0.58 -29.38 -13.65
N ILE A 38 -1.15 -28.28 -14.10
CA ILE A 38 -0.66 -26.90 -13.87
C ILE A 38 -1.76 -26.10 -13.16
N PRO A 39 -1.58 -25.74 -11.90
CA PRO A 39 -2.57 -24.90 -11.21
C PRO A 39 -2.61 -23.48 -11.78
N SER A 40 -3.76 -22.82 -11.64
CA SER A 40 -3.92 -21.40 -12.01
C SER A 40 -2.86 -20.53 -11.31
N GLY A 41 -2.32 -19.55 -12.03
CA GLY A 41 -1.26 -18.65 -11.57
C GLY A 41 0.16 -19.23 -11.74
N HIS A 42 0.32 -20.51 -12.06
CA HIS A 42 1.63 -21.15 -12.21
C HIS A 42 2.15 -21.08 -13.64
N LYS A 43 3.47 -21.27 -13.78
CA LYS A 43 4.18 -21.14 -15.05
C LYS A 43 4.32 -22.47 -15.77
N ILE A 44 4.27 -22.41 -17.09
CA ILE A 44 4.44 -23.52 -18.04
C ILE A 44 5.68 -23.25 -18.88
N ALA A 45 6.60 -24.19 -18.99
CA ALA A 45 7.74 -24.10 -19.90
C ALA A 45 7.24 -24.12 -21.37
N LEU A 46 7.60 -23.10 -22.16
CA LEU A 46 7.21 -22.98 -23.58
C LEU A 46 8.16 -23.74 -24.53
N GLN A 47 9.31 -24.13 -24.04
CA GLN A 47 10.36 -24.87 -24.74
C GLN A 47 11.10 -25.77 -23.75
N ASP A 48 11.95 -26.67 -24.25
CA ASP A 48 12.87 -27.39 -23.39
C ASP A 48 13.87 -26.44 -22.77
N LEU A 49 14.01 -26.50 -21.45
CA LEU A 49 14.90 -25.66 -20.64
C LEU A 49 15.79 -26.56 -19.79
N HIS A 50 17.06 -26.18 -19.65
CA HIS A 50 18.06 -26.98 -18.95
C HIS A 50 18.45 -26.36 -17.63
N GLU A 51 19.02 -27.17 -16.73
CA GLU A 51 19.62 -26.69 -15.48
C GLU A 51 20.60 -25.51 -15.74
N GLY A 52 20.43 -24.42 -15.01
CA GLY A 52 21.20 -23.18 -15.17
C GLY A 52 20.58 -22.17 -16.14
N ASP A 53 19.62 -22.56 -16.96
CA ASP A 53 18.93 -21.61 -17.86
C ASP A 53 18.12 -20.58 -17.07
N ASN A 54 18.18 -19.33 -17.52
CA ASN A 54 17.33 -18.27 -16.99
C ASN A 54 15.87 -18.47 -17.39
N ILE A 55 14.98 -18.35 -16.42
CA ILE A 55 13.54 -18.23 -16.67
C ILE A 55 13.22 -16.76 -16.93
N ILE A 56 12.63 -16.50 -18.08
CA ILE A 56 12.25 -15.16 -18.54
C ILE A 56 10.74 -14.99 -18.39
N LYS A 57 10.31 -14.00 -17.62
CA LYS A 57 8.91 -13.57 -17.46
C LYS A 57 8.87 -12.04 -17.40
N TYR A 58 7.85 -11.44 -17.97
CA TYR A 58 7.75 -9.97 -18.15
C TYR A 58 8.87 -9.37 -19.03
N GLY A 59 9.57 -10.19 -19.83
CA GLY A 59 10.74 -9.79 -20.60
C GLY A 59 12.04 -9.71 -19.80
N PHE A 60 12.04 -10.16 -18.54
CA PHE A 60 13.20 -10.12 -17.63
C PHE A 60 13.49 -11.49 -17.03
N PRO A 61 14.75 -11.80 -16.67
CA PRO A 61 15.09 -12.99 -15.92
C PRO A 61 14.48 -12.92 -14.51
N ILE A 62 13.78 -13.98 -14.12
CA ILE A 62 13.17 -14.13 -12.79
C ILE A 62 13.91 -15.15 -11.92
N GLY A 63 15.08 -15.63 -12.33
CA GLY A 63 15.88 -16.65 -11.69
C GLY A 63 16.38 -17.67 -12.73
N HIS A 64 17.06 -18.72 -12.25
CA HIS A 64 17.57 -19.82 -13.08
C HIS A 64 17.05 -21.17 -12.59
N LEU A 65 16.99 -22.15 -13.50
CA LEU A 65 16.59 -23.50 -13.19
C LEU A 65 17.65 -24.24 -12.37
N THR A 66 17.20 -25.08 -11.45
CA THR A 66 18.03 -26.00 -10.66
C THR A 66 17.93 -27.44 -11.15
N ALA A 67 17.12 -27.70 -12.17
CA ALA A 67 16.94 -28.98 -12.87
C ALA A 67 16.29 -28.73 -14.22
N ASP A 68 16.45 -29.69 -15.15
CA ASP A 68 15.83 -29.62 -16.48
C ASP A 68 14.29 -29.50 -16.38
N ALA A 69 13.71 -28.66 -17.24
CA ALA A 69 12.27 -28.46 -17.37
C ALA A 69 11.84 -28.64 -18.83
N PRO A 70 11.37 -29.84 -19.24
CA PRO A 70 10.89 -30.08 -20.59
C PRO A 70 9.72 -29.17 -20.97
N LYS A 71 9.56 -28.93 -22.27
CA LYS A 71 8.42 -28.19 -22.81
C LYS A 71 7.09 -28.76 -22.28
N GLY A 72 6.22 -27.90 -21.78
CA GLY A 72 4.92 -28.28 -21.18
C GLY A 72 4.97 -28.65 -19.69
N SER A 73 6.13 -28.57 -19.03
CA SER A 73 6.25 -28.85 -17.60
C SER A 73 5.92 -27.61 -16.74
N LEU A 74 5.56 -27.87 -15.49
CA LEU A 74 5.41 -26.85 -14.44
C LEU A 74 6.77 -26.25 -14.08
N VAL A 75 6.84 -24.93 -14.02
CA VAL A 75 8.01 -24.17 -13.57
C VAL A 75 7.62 -23.34 -12.35
N ASP A 76 8.08 -23.76 -11.16
CA ASP A 76 7.73 -23.12 -9.89
C ASP A 76 8.93 -22.98 -8.96
N HIS A 77 8.69 -22.60 -7.71
CA HIS A 77 9.70 -22.39 -6.68
C HIS A 77 10.51 -23.65 -6.31
N SER A 78 10.10 -24.85 -6.70
CA SER A 78 10.84 -26.08 -6.44
C SER A 78 11.99 -26.30 -7.42
N CYS A 79 11.93 -25.66 -8.59
CA CYS A 79 12.93 -25.80 -9.67
C CYS A 79 13.58 -24.47 -10.09
N ILE A 80 13.21 -23.33 -9.49
CA ILE A 80 13.82 -22.02 -9.78
C ILE A 80 14.53 -21.49 -8.54
N LYS A 81 15.73 -20.92 -8.74
CA LYS A 81 16.50 -20.19 -7.73
C LYS A 81 16.75 -18.75 -8.17
N THR A 82 16.77 -17.82 -7.19
CA THR A 82 17.05 -16.40 -7.42
C THR A 82 18.44 -16.17 -8.00
N ASN A 83 18.59 -15.17 -8.86
CA ASN A 83 19.87 -14.67 -9.36
C ASN A 83 20.42 -13.53 -8.47
N LEU A 84 19.65 -13.05 -7.49
CA LEU A 84 20.02 -11.92 -6.67
C LEU A 84 21.08 -12.30 -5.63
N SER A 85 22.06 -11.44 -5.45
CA SER A 85 23.14 -11.61 -4.46
C SER A 85 23.69 -10.26 -4.02
N GLY A 86 23.90 -10.06 -2.71
CA GLY A 86 24.61 -8.91 -2.13
C GLY A 86 24.06 -7.52 -2.49
N LEU A 87 24.90 -6.51 -2.31
CA LEU A 87 24.68 -5.14 -2.75
C LEU A 87 25.11 -5.00 -4.22
N LEU A 88 24.37 -4.21 -4.99
CA LEU A 88 24.66 -3.92 -6.39
C LEU A 88 25.07 -2.46 -6.55
N GLU A 89 25.94 -2.21 -7.51
CA GLU A 89 26.24 -0.87 -8.00
C GLU A 89 25.32 -0.56 -9.19
N TYR A 90 24.83 0.65 -9.24
CA TYR A 90 23.86 1.09 -10.24
C TYR A 90 24.39 2.31 -10.99
N SER A 91 24.00 2.42 -12.26
CA SER A 91 24.31 3.57 -13.10
C SER A 91 23.01 4.25 -13.54
N TYR A 92 23.01 5.58 -13.56
CA TYR A 92 21.85 6.36 -14.00
C TYR A 92 21.76 6.36 -15.52
N ASN A 93 20.76 5.65 -16.05
CA ASN A 93 20.48 5.57 -17.49
C ASN A 93 19.02 5.99 -17.72
N PRO A 94 18.70 7.31 -17.76
CA PRO A 94 17.34 7.78 -17.79
C PRO A 94 16.61 7.40 -19.09
N GLY A 95 15.45 6.74 -18.93
CA GLY A 95 14.49 6.44 -19.99
C GLY A 95 13.16 7.13 -19.68
N LEU A 96 13.16 8.46 -19.61
CA LEU A 96 12.03 9.25 -19.14
C LEU A 96 10.89 9.27 -20.17
N LYS A 97 9.68 8.99 -19.69
CA LYS A 97 8.45 9.13 -20.47
C LYS A 97 7.48 10.02 -19.68
N GLU A 98 7.30 11.23 -20.17
CA GLU A 98 6.31 12.14 -19.56
C GLU A 98 4.89 11.66 -19.84
N ILE A 99 4.06 11.71 -18.81
CA ILE A 99 2.62 11.53 -18.93
C ILE A 99 2.01 12.88 -19.29
N ALA A 100 1.34 12.95 -20.43
CA ALA A 100 0.69 14.17 -20.86
C ALA A 100 -0.43 14.59 -19.90
N PRO A 101 -0.43 15.83 -19.41
CA PRO A 101 -1.54 16.33 -18.60
C PRO A 101 -2.85 16.29 -19.39
N ILE A 102 -3.95 16.08 -18.68
CA ILE A 102 -5.29 16.11 -19.26
C ILE A 102 -5.79 17.56 -19.34
N ASP A 103 -6.45 17.94 -20.44
CA ASP A 103 -6.90 19.32 -20.67
C ASP A 103 -7.97 19.77 -19.68
N LYS A 104 -8.81 18.84 -19.23
CA LYS A 104 -9.91 19.11 -18.29
C LYS A 104 -9.84 18.13 -17.13
N PRO A 105 -9.12 18.48 -16.06
CA PRO A 105 -9.05 17.64 -14.86
C PRO A 105 -10.44 17.40 -14.25
N LEU A 106 -10.69 16.19 -13.79
CA LEU A 106 -11.89 15.85 -13.06
C LEU A 106 -11.88 16.45 -11.66
N THR A 107 -13.06 16.55 -11.07
CA THR A 107 -13.25 17.00 -9.68
C THR A 107 -13.92 15.91 -8.84
N PHE A 108 -13.74 15.98 -7.54
CA PHE A 108 -14.44 15.18 -6.54
C PHE A 108 -14.94 16.05 -5.39
N LYS A 109 -15.82 15.52 -4.56
CA LYS A 109 -16.34 16.20 -3.37
C LYS A 109 -15.43 15.91 -2.17
N GLY A 110 -14.60 16.88 -1.77
CA GLY A 110 -13.65 16.77 -0.67
C GLY A 110 -13.84 17.83 0.43
N PHE A 111 -13.24 17.57 1.59
CA PHE A 111 -13.22 18.49 2.72
C PHE A 111 -11.92 19.30 2.67
N ARG A 112 -12.01 20.59 2.32
CA ARG A 112 -10.84 21.48 2.34
C ARG A 112 -10.54 21.90 3.77
N ARG A 113 -9.33 21.62 4.24
CA ARG A 113 -8.86 21.98 5.57
C ARG A 113 -8.23 23.38 5.59
N ASN A 114 -8.10 23.96 6.77
CA ASN A 114 -7.43 25.26 6.96
C ASN A 114 -5.97 25.26 6.50
N SER A 115 -5.30 24.10 6.54
CA SER A 115 -3.95 23.89 5.99
C SER A 115 -3.89 23.97 4.44
N GLY A 116 -5.02 24.03 3.75
CA GLY A 116 -5.12 23.92 2.30
C GLY A 116 -5.21 22.48 1.77
N GLU A 117 -4.90 21.48 2.58
CA GLU A 117 -5.03 20.06 2.24
C GLU A 117 -6.50 19.65 2.09
N VAL A 118 -6.74 18.55 1.36
CA VAL A 118 -8.09 18.06 1.08
C VAL A 118 -8.28 16.65 1.64
N GLY A 119 -9.29 16.47 2.50
CA GLY A 119 -9.71 15.15 2.99
C GLY A 119 -10.81 14.53 2.14
N ILE A 120 -10.79 13.22 2.02
CA ILE A 120 -11.88 12.42 1.43
C ILE A 120 -12.80 11.82 2.50
N ARG A 121 -12.43 12.00 3.76
CA ARG A 121 -13.19 11.67 4.97
C ARG A 121 -13.18 12.87 5.92
N ASN A 122 -14.11 12.84 6.86
CA ASN A 122 -14.22 13.80 7.96
C ASN A 122 -14.36 13.02 9.27
N GLN A 123 -13.25 12.45 9.74
CA GLN A 123 -13.25 11.58 10.91
C GLN A 123 -12.71 12.31 12.14
N ILE A 124 -13.13 11.88 13.33
CA ILE A 124 -12.54 12.30 14.60
C ILE A 124 -11.69 11.14 15.10
N TRP A 125 -10.41 11.44 15.35
CA TRP A 125 -9.43 10.45 15.77
C TRP A 125 -9.01 10.67 17.22
N ILE A 126 -9.13 9.61 18.05
CA ILE A 126 -8.64 9.59 19.43
C ILE A 126 -7.35 8.79 19.43
N ILE A 127 -6.22 9.47 19.63
CA ILE A 127 -4.89 8.89 19.42
C ILE A 127 -4.14 8.84 20.75
N PRO A 128 -3.88 7.66 21.32
CA PRO A 128 -2.99 7.54 22.47
C PRO A 128 -1.55 7.89 22.07
N THR A 129 -0.81 8.63 22.92
CA THR A 129 0.63 8.85 22.72
C THR A 129 1.47 7.67 23.22
N VAL A 130 0.85 6.79 24.01
CA VAL A 130 1.46 5.60 24.61
C VAL A 130 0.42 4.50 24.81
N GLY A 131 0.84 3.24 24.69
CA GLY A 131 -0.05 2.08 24.83
C GLY A 131 -0.80 1.98 26.17
N CYS A 132 -0.26 2.56 27.25
CA CYS A 132 -0.89 2.54 28.59
C CYS A 132 -2.26 3.21 28.65
N VAL A 133 -2.56 4.15 27.76
CA VAL A 133 -3.85 4.86 27.71
C VAL A 133 -4.75 4.44 26.55
N ASN A 134 -4.45 3.29 25.93
CA ASN A 134 -5.29 2.73 24.86
C ASN A 134 -6.75 2.55 25.33
N GLY A 135 -6.95 2.04 26.54
CA GLY A 135 -8.29 1.82 27.12
C GLY A 135 -9.08 3.13 27.30
N ALA A 136 -8.43 4.19 27.77
CA ALA A 136 -9.06 5.51 27.92
C ALA A 136 -9.44 6.09 26.55
N ALA A 137 -8.54 6.01 25.56
CA ALA A 137 -8.80 6.48 24.18
C ALA A 137 -9.98 5.73 23.55
N GLN A 138 -10.05 4.40 23.70
CA GLN A 138 -11.16 3.57 23.22
C GLN A 138 -12.48 3.91 23.91
N ALA A 139 -12.46 4.12 25.23
CA ALA A 139 -13.65 4.50 26.01
C ALA A 139 -14.20 5.88 25.57
N ILE A 140 -13.32 6.88 25.37
CA ILE A 140 -13.71 8.19 24.84
C ILE A 140 -14.38 8.08 23.48
N ALA A 141 -13.74 7.36 22.55
CA ALA A 141 -14.28 7.19 21.19
C ALA A 141 -15.64 6.47 21.19
N ALA A 142 -15.76 5.37 21.96
CA ALA A 142 -16.99 4.58 22.03
C ALA A 142 -18.15 5.39 22.64
N ARG A 143 -17.89 6.15 23.71
CA ARG A 143 -18.92 6.99 24.37
C ARG A 143 -19.35 8.13 23.47
N LEU A 144 -18.42 8.83 22.82
CA LEU A 144 -18.78 9.92 21.89
C LEU A 144 -19.58 9.38 20.69
N MET A 145 -19.18 8.22 20.13
CA MET A 145 -19.94 7.57 19.06
C MET A 145 -21.36 7.21 19.50
N GLN A 146 -21.54 6.67 20.71
CA GLN A 146 -22.85 6.34 21.27
C GLN A 146 -23.71 7.61 21.44
N GLU A 147 -23.16 8.68 21.95
CA GLU A 147 -23.85 9.97 22.14
C GLU A 147 -24.30 10.61 20.84
N LYS A 148 -23.50 10.48 19.79
CA LYS A 148 -23.72 11.16 18.50
C LYS A 148 -24.36 10.26 17.44
N ALA A 149 -24.62 9.00 17.74
CA ALA A 149 -25.13 8.02 16.78
C ALA A 149 -26.40 8.43 16.01
N SER A 150 -27.25 9.26 16.62
CA SER A 150 -28.49 9.76 16.00
C SER A 150 -28.28 10.96 15.07
N ASP A 151 -27.19 11.69 15.22
CA ASP A 151 -26.85 12.87 14.41
C ASP A 151 -25.33 13.07 14.36
N MET A 152 -24.71 12.49 13.35
CA MET A 152 -23.29 12.60 13.08
C MET A 152 -22.92 13.87 12.28
N GLY A 153 -23.91 14.61 11.76
CA GLY A 153 -23.64 15.72 10.84
C GLY A 153 -22.82 15.23 9.64
N SER A 154 -21.71 15.91 9.36
CA SER A 154 -20.78 15.51 8.30
C SER A 154 -19.61 14.61 8.79
N VAL A 155 -19.63 14.16 10.04
CA VAL A 155 -18.58 13.27 10.58
C VAL A 155 -18.82 11.84 10.12
N ASP A 156 -17.88 11.28 9.39
CA ASP A 156 -17.98 9.93 8.82
C ASP A 156 -17.76 8.84 9.89
N ALA A 157 -16.87 9.07 10.89
CA ALA A 157 -16.59 8.13 11.97
C ALA A 157 -15.86 8.80 13.15
N ILE A 158 -15.96 8.17 14.33
CA ILE A 158 -15.18 8.51 15.54
C ILE A 158 -14.38 7.27 15.90
N VAL A 159 -13.05 7.33 15.86
CA VAL A 159 -12.17 6.16 15.91
C VAL A 159 -11.03 6.36 16.90
N ALA A 160 -10.77 5.37 17.76
CA ALA A 160 -9.54 5.29 18.52
C ALA A 160 -8.51 4.42 17.79
N PHE A 161 -7.23 4.79 17.84
CA PHE A 161 -6.13 4.03 17.24
C PHE A 161 -5.18 3.48 18.29
N PRO A 162 -5.54 2.36 18.97
CA PRO A 162 -4.69 1.74 19.97
C PRO A 162 -3.39 1.20 19.33
N HIS A 163 -2.30 1.31 20.08
CA HIS A 163 -0.99 0.79 19.66
C HIS A 163 -0.12 0.44 20.87
N ASN A 164 1.02 -0.24 20.65
CA ASN A 164 1.90 -0.74 21.72
C ASN A 164 3.21 0.08 21.83
N TYR A 165 3.20 1.35 21.44
CA TYR A 165 4.38 2.20 21.34
C TYR A 165 4.31 3.38 22.32
N GLY A 166 5.32 4.25 22.27
CA GLY A 166 5.37 5.52 22.99
C GLY A 166 6.12 5.49 24.33
N CYS A 167 6.34 4.28 24.90
CA CYS A 167 7.15 4.09 26.10
C CYS A 167 8.22 3.02 25.83
N SER A 168 9.35 3.13 26.55
CA SER A 168 10.46 2.17 26.46
C SER A 168 11.06 2.02 25.05
N GLN A 169 10.89 3.04 24.21
CA GLN A 169 11.50 3.11 22.87
C GLN A 169 12.71 4.04 22.88
N LEU A 170 13.72 3.70 22.06
CA LEU A 170 14.97 4.45 21.92
C LEU A 170 15.23 4.79 20.45
N GLY A 171 16.03 5.86 20.23
CA GLY A 171 16.53 6.23 18.90
C GLY A 171 15.45 6.36 17.84
N ASP A 172 15.69 5.74 16.69
CA ASP A 172 14.82 5.86 15.52
C ASP A 172 13.41 5.29 15.75
N ASP A 173 13.27 4.24 16.57
CA ASP A 173 11.94 3.69 16.90
C ASP A 173 11.07 4.72 17.64
N HIS A 174 11.67 5.50 18.55
CA HIS A 174 10.96 6.58 19.26
C HIS A 174 10.60 7.72 18.29
N GLU A 175 11.56 8.15 17.47
CA GLU A 175 11.33 9.23 16.50
C GLU A 175 10.30 8.82 15.42
N ASN A 176 10.33 7.58 14.93
CA ASN A 176 9.34 7.08 13.99
C ASN A 176 7.93 7.06 14.60
N THR A 177 7.81 6.63 15.86
CA THR A 177 6.52 6.69 16.58
C THR A 177 6.00 8.12 16.68
N ARG A 178 6.83 9.07 17.10
CA ARG A 178 6.46 10.48 17.20
C ARG A 178 6.01 11.05 15.87
N LYS A 179 6.79 10.82 14.80
CA LYS A 179 6.48 11.32 13.46
C LYS A 179 5.15 10.75 12.93
N VAL A 180 4.96 9.43 12.97
CA VAL A 180 3.73 8.80 12.47
C VAL A 180 2.50 9.32 13.23
N LEU A 181 2.55 9.45 14.57
CA LEU A 181 1.42 9.98 15.34
C LEU A 181 1.17 11.47 15.04
N ALA A 182 2.23 12.27 14.85
CA ALA A 182 2.09 13.67 14.45
C ALA A 182 1.53 13.81 13.02
N ASP A 183 1.96 12.96 12.09
CA ASP A 183 1.45 12.92 10.71
C ASP A 183 -0.05 12.61 10.67
N MET A 184 -0.54 11.78 11.60
CA MET A 184 -1.98 11.56 11.74
C MET A 184 -2.72 12.87 12.13
N ALA A 185 -2.13 13.74 12.95
CA ALA A 185 -2.76 15.03 13.28
C ALA A 185 -2.85 15.98 12.07
N HIS A 186 -1.88 15.89 11.17
CA HIS A 186 -1.85 16.70 9.93
C HIS A 186 -2.66 16.08 8.79
N HIS A 187 -3.13 14.84 8.97
CA HIS A 187 -3.77 14.11 7.89
C HIS A 187 -5.14 14.69 7.54
N PRO A 188 -5.42 15.04 6.26
CA PRO A 188 -6.64 15.77 5.89
C PRO A 188 -7.94 14.97 6.06
N ASN A 189 -7.87 13.63 6.17
CA ASN A 189 -9.06 12.81 6.49
C ASN A 189 -9.49 12.95 7.96
N ALA A 190 -8.61 13.45 8.86
CA ALA A 190 -9.01 13.86 10.20
C ALA A 190 -9.72 15.21 10.13
N GLY A 191 -11.00 15.26 10.51
CA GLY A 191 -11.70 16.50 10.80
C GLY A 191 -11.23 17.10 12.10
N GLY A 192 -10.88 16.23 13.07
CA GLY A 192 -10.31 16.61 14.35
C GLY A 192 -9.59 15.45 15.03
N VAL A 193 -8.68 15.78 15.95
CA VAL A 193 -7.85 14.83 16.67
C VAL A 193 -7.81 15.17 18.15
N LEU A 194 -7.97 14.16 19.01
CA LEU A 194 -7.68 14.25 20.44
C LEU A 194 -6.55 13.28 20.78
N PHE A 195 -5.41 13.81 21.19
CA PHE A 195 -4.33 13.02 21.78
C PHE A 195 -4.60 12.73 23.25
N VAL A 196 -4.37 11.48 23.65
CA VAL A 196 -4.46 11.02 25.04
C VAL A 196 -3.06 10.59 25.47
N SER A 197 -2.45 11.35 26.37
CA SER A 197 -1.11 11.14 26.94
C SER A 197 -1.25 10.64 28.38
N LEU A 198 -0.32 9.80 28.85
CA LEU A 198 -0.27 9.38 30.24
C LEU A 198 0.41 10.45 31.13
N GLY A 199 1.64 10.86 30.75
CA GLY A 199 2.45 11.87 31.44
C GLY A 199 3.86 11.44 31.84
N CYS A 200 4.14 10.11 31.91
CA CYS A 200 5.46 9.57 32.25
C CYS A 200 6.14 8.78 31.12
N GLU A 201 5.52 8.70 29.95
CA GLU A 201 6.05 8.00 28.77
C GLU A 201 7.25 8.72 28.14
N ASN A 202 8.02 8.01 27.30
CA ASN A 202 9.09 8.64 26.52
C ASN A 202 8.54 9.66 25.50
N ASN A 203 7.38 9.36 24.92
CA ASN A 203 6.69 10.26 23.99
C ASN A 203 5.87 11.33 24.73
N GLN A 204 6.54 12.10 25.61
CA GLN A 204 5.91 13.12 26.44
C GLN A 204 5.21 14.21 25.61
N LEU A 205 4.02 14.59 26.05
CA LEU A 205 3.20 15.61 25.39
C LEU A 205 3.93 16.96 25.24
N SER A 206 4.78 17.33 26.20
CA SER A 206 5.54 18.58 26.18
C SER A 206 6.48 18.72 24.97
N THR A 207 7.11 17.62 24.55
CA THR A 207 7.99 17.58 23.37
C THR A 207 7.21 17.23 22.11
N PHE A 208 6.18 16.38 22.22
CA PHE A 208 5.33 15.99 21.10
C PHE A 208 4.55 17.18 20.51
N ARG A 209 4.10 18.12 21.34
CA ARG A 209 3.38 19.34 20.90
C ARG A 209 4.13 20.16 19.86
N GLN A 210 5.46 20.14 19.86
CA GLN A 210 6.28 20.85 18.87
C GLN A 210 6.07 20.32 17.45
N LEU A 211 5.69 19.05 17.31
CA LEU A 211 5.44 18.43 16.00
C LEU A 211 4.05 18.74 15.42
N ILE A 212 3.16 19.31 16.24
CA ILE A 212 1.77 19.62 15.87
C ILE A 212 1.39 21.07 16.17
N GLU A 213 2.38 21.96 16.40
CA GLU A 213 2.14 23.37 16.77
C GLU A 213 1.48 24.19 15.66
N ASP A 214 1.63 23.76 14.40
CA ASP A 214 1.01 24.36 13.23
C ASP A 214 -0.41 23.84 12.94
N CYS A 215 -0.89 22.84 13.72
CA CYS A 215 -2.26 22.37 13.63
C CYS A 215 -3.27 23.36 14.25
N ASP A 216 -4.51 23.35 13.72
CA ASP A 216 -5.61 24.15 14.28
C ASP A 216 -5.92 23.71 15.73
N PRO A 217 -5.69 24.55 16.75
CA PRO A 217 -5.86 24.18 18.17
C PRO A 217 -7.33 23.94 18.56
N LEU A 218 -8.29 24.33 17.72
CA LEU A 218 -9.70 24.01 17.94
C LEU A 218 -10.03 22.58 17.54
N ARG A 219 -9.28 22.01 16.58
CA ARG A 219 -9.48 20.68 16.01
C ARG A 219 -8.48 19.64 16.50
N VAL A 220 -7.25 20.07 16.87
CA VAL A 220 -6.21 19.16 17.38
C VAL A 220 -5.92 19.54 18.84
N ARG A 221 -6.32 18.64 19.74
CA ARG A 221 -6.22 18.84 21.18
C ARG A 221 -5.50 17.68 21.84
N ALA A 222 -5.12 17.86 23.11
CA ALA A 222 -4.45 16.83 23.89
C ALA A 222 -4.79 16.94 25.38
N ILE A 223 -4.97 15.78 26.01
CA ILE A 223 -5.07 15.63 27.47
C ILE A 223 -3.87 14.85 28.00
N GLU A 224 -3.49 15.10 29.24
CA GLU A 224 -2.44 14.37 29.97
C GLU A 224 -3.04 13.77 31.23
N CYS A 225 -3.29 12.46 31.24
CA CYS A 225 -4.09 11.78 32.24
C CYS A 225 -3.61 12.00 33.68
N GLN A 226 -2.28 11.98 33.94
CA GLN A 226 -1.72 12.17 35.28
C GLN A 226 -1.88 13.60 35.81
N LYS A 227 -2.27 14.58 34.97
CA LYS A 227 -2.51 15.97 35.39
C LYS A 227 -4.00 16.31 35.60
N ILE A 228 -4.88 15.37 35.23
CA ILE A 228 -6.32 15.57 35.39
C ILE A 228 -6.75 15.21 36.81
N GLU A 229 -7.45 16.14 37.45
CA GLU A 229 -8.13 15.88 38.71
C GLU A 229 -9.51 15.24 38.38
N GLY A 230 -9.70 13.98 38.74
CA GLY A 230 -10.94 13.22 38.46
C GLY A 230 -10.78 12.19 37.36
N ASP A 231 -11.79 12.07 36.50
CA ASP A 231 -11.86 11.02 35.45
C ASP A 231 -11.32 11.56 34.12
N GLU A 232 -10.23 10.96 33.64
CA GLU A 232 -9.59 11.32 32.37
C GLU A 232 -10.47 11.02 31.15
N VAL A 233 -11.38 10.02 31.26
CA VAL A 233 -12.32 9.69 30.16
C VAL A 233 -13.38 10.78 30.06
N GLU A 234 -13.90 11.30 31.17
CA GLU A 234 -14.86 12.42 31.17
C GLU A 234 -14.25 13.71 30.61
N GLU A 235 -13.01 14.05 31.02
CA GLU A 235 -12.33 15.23 30.44
C GLU A 235 -12.04 15.06 28.96
N GLY A 236 -11.55 13.85 28.55
CA GLY A 236 -11.35 13.53 27.14
C GLY A 236 -12.64 13.60 26.32
N LEU A 237 -13.74 13.11 26.87
CA LEU A 237 -15.06 13.17 26.24
C LEU A 237 -15.56 14.62 26.09
N ARG A 238 -15.34 15.45 27.12
CA ARG A 238 -15.67 16.88 27.04
C ARG A 238 -14.96 17.58 25.88
N GLN A 239 -13.63 17.36 25.74
CA GLN A 239 -12.87 17.94 24.63
C GLN A 239 -13.24 17.35 23.27
N ALA A 240 -13.52 16.05 23.21
CA ALA A 240 -13.95 15.39 21.99
C ALA A 240 -15.32 15.87 21.50
N ARG A 241 -16.25 16.22 22.41
CA ARG A 241 -17.55 16.86 22.06
C ARG A 241 -17.33 18.23 21.39
N GLU A 242 -16.42 19.05 21.92
CA GLU A 242 -16.10 20.36 21.34
C GLU A 242 -15.48 20.23 19.94
N ILE A 243 -14.60 19.24 19.72
CA ILE A 243 -14.07 18.88 18.39
C ILE A 243 -15.22 18.45 17.48
N PHE A 244 -16.12 17.60 17.95
CA PHE A 244 -17.26 17.11 17.18
C PHE A 244 -18.17 18.26 16.73
N ASP A 245 -18.48 19.20 17.62
CA ASP A 245 -19.38 20.34 17.33
C ASP A 245 -18.82 21.28 16.22
N ILE A 246 -17.50 21.25 16.00
CA ILE A 246 -16.83 21.93 14.90
C ILE A 246 -16.91 21.05 13.63
N CYS A 247 -16.44 19.81 13.73
CA CYS A 247 -16.29 18.89 12.58
C CYS A 247 -17.63 18.53 11.93
N SER A 248 -18.71 18.41 12.73
CA SER A 248 -20.04 18.05 12.24
C SER A 248 -20.65 19.08 11.27
N LYS A 249 -20.08 20.28 11.20
CA LYS A 249 -20.50 21.38 10.33
C LYS A 249 -19.67 21.52 9.06
N ASP A 250 -18.61 20.71 8.90
CA ASP A 250 -17.78 20.73 7.70
C ASP A 250 -18.62 20.34 6.46
N ILE A 251 -18.29 20.92 5.33
CA ILE A 251 -18.96 20.63 4.07
C ILE A 251 -17.98 20.13 3.00
N ARG A 252 -18.44 19.21 2.18
CA ARG A 252 -17.71 18.79 0.98
C ARG A 252 -17.87 19.83 -0.12
N THR A 253 -16.77 20.20 -0.76
CA THR A 253 -16.74 21.12 -1.89
C THR A 253 -16.13 20.45 -3.11
N ASP A 254 -16.36 20.99 -4.30
CA ASP A 254 -15.69 20.52 -5.51
C ASP A 254 -14.20 20.86 -5.46
N VAL A 255 -13.36 19.84 -5.59
CA VAL A 255 -11.89 19.96 -5.62
C VAL A 255 -11.32 19.15 -6.78
N PRO A 256 -10.24 19.62 -7.43
CA PRO A 256 -9.68 18.89 -8.55
C PRO A 256 -9.03 17.56 -8.08
N VAL A 257 -9.08 16.54 -8.94
CA VAL A 257 -8.38 15.26 -8.71
C VAL A 257 -6.88 15.45 -8.51
N ALA A 258 -6.32 16.54 -8.98
CA ALA A 258 -4.94 16.96 -8.72
C ALA A 258 -4.58 17.09 -7.22
N GLU A 259 -5.56 17.15 -6.32
CA GLU A 259 -5.35 17.15 -4.86
C GLU A 259 -5.37 15.73 -4.25
N LEU A 260 -5.65 14.70 -5.07
CA LEU A 260 -5.69 13.33 -4.59
C LEU A 260 -4.28 12.73 -4.49
N LYS A 261 -3.97 12.13 -3.33
CA LYS A 261 -2.74 11.43 -3.01
C LYS A 261 -3.09 9.97 -2.71
N VAL A 262 -2.56 9.05 -3.50
CA VAL A 262 -2.95 7.63 -3.50
C VAL A 262 -1.77 6.74 -3.15
N GLY A 263 -1.91 5.92 -2.12
CA GLY A 263 -0.94 4.90 -1.76
C GLY A 263 -1.16 3.61 -2.55
N LEU A 264 -0.09 3.04 -3.07
CA LEU A 264 -0.08 1.80 -3.85
C LEU A 264 0.53 0.67 -3.04
N LYS A 265 -0.24 -0.38 -2.76
CA LYS A 265 0.11 -1.50 -1.89
C LYS A 265 -0.28 -2.84 -2.50
N CYS A 266 0.43 -3.92 -2.17
CA CYS A 266 -0.05 -5.28 -2.40
C CYS A 266 0.22 -6.18 -1.19
N GLY A 267 -0.63 -7.17 -0.98
CA GLY A 267 -0.46 -8.17 0.08
C GLY A 267 -1.18 -9.46 -0.26
N GLY A 268 -0.59 -10.62 0.15
CA GLY A 268 -1.12 -11.92 -0.26
C GLY A 268 -1.10 -12.12 -1.77
N SER A 269 -0.03 -11.69 -2.45
CA SER A 269 0.12 -11.76 -3.91
C SER A 269 0.14 -13.20 -4.41
N ASP A 270 -0.37 -13.41 -5.63
CA ASP A 270 -0.38 -14.66 -6.40
C ASP A 270 0.20 -14.45 -7.80
N GLY A 271 0.28 -15.52 -8.62
CA GLY A 271 0.80 -15.47 -9.98
C GLY A 271 0.02 -14.57 -10.94
N LEU A 272 -1.23 -14.22 -10.62
CA LEU A 272 -2.07 -13.31 -11.41
C LEU A 272 -1.88 -11.84 -11.01
N SER A 273 -1.24 -11.55 -9.87
CA SER A 273 -1.06 -10.17 -9.36
C SER A 273 -0.40 -9.25 -10.38
N GLY A 274 0.68 -9.70 -11.03
CA GLY A 274 1.41 -8.94 -12.06
C GLY A 274 0.76 -9.00 -13.46
N ILE A 275 -0.41 -9.62 -13.60
CA ILE A 275 -1.14 -9.76 -14.87
C ILE A 275 -2.44 -8.96 -14.83
N THR A 276 -3.08 -8.87 -13.67
CA THR A 276 -4.41 -8.26 -13.51
C THR A 276 -4.36 -7.00 -12.65
N ALA A 277 -4.41 -7.13 -11.33
CA ALA A 277 -4.61 -6.01 -10.42
C ALA A 277 -3.43 -5.02 -10.38
N ASN A 278 -2.16 -5.47 -10.40
CA ASN A 278 -1.02 -4.56 -10.36
C ASN A 278 -0.88 -3.73 -11.65
N PRO A 279 -0.98 -4.30 -12.87
CA PRO A 279 -1.04 -3.50 -14.10
C PRO A 279 -2.23 -2.54 -14.14
N LEU A 280 -3.40 -2.94 -13.61
CA LEU A 280 -4.57 -2.08 -13.49
C LEU A 280 -4.27 -0.86 -12.61
N LEU A 281 -3.62 -1.06 -11.45
CA LEU A 281 -3.14 0.04 -10.61
C LEU A 281 -2.12 0.92 -11.34
N GLY A 282 -1.29 0.34 -12.20
CA GLY A 282 -0.33 1.08 -13.03
C GLY A 282 -1.02 2.02 -14.00
N VAL A 283 -2.05 1.56 -14.70
CA VAL A 283 -2.89 2.39 -15.58
C VAL A 283 -3.57 3.50 -14.77
N PHE A 284 -4.09 3.18 -13.59
CA PHE A 284 -4.68 4.16 -12.69
C PHE A 284 -3.67 5.18 -12.17
N SER A 285 -2.44 4.73 -11.82
CA SER A 285 -1.36 5.62 -11.38
C SER A 285 -1.00 6.64 -12.46
N ASP A 286 -0.83 6.19 -13.70
CA ASP A 286 -0.57 7.08 -14.83
C ASP A 286 -1.74 8.04 -15.07
N TRP A 287 -2.98 7.58 -14.91
CA TRP A 287 -4.15 8.44 -14.99
C TRP A 287 -4.16 9.50 -13.88
N ILE A 288 -3.90 9.15 -12.60
CA ILE A 288 -3.79 10.14 -11.50
C ILE A 288 -2.71 11.19 -11.81
N VAL A 289 -1.55 10.77 -12.31
CA VAL A 289 -0.47 11.70 -12.68
C VAL A 289 -0.90 12.61 -13.83
N SER A 290 -1.65 12.10 -14.82
CA SER A 290 -2.21 12.93 -15.90
C SER A 290 -3.21 13.98 -15.40
N GLN A 291 -3.92 13.72 -14.29
CA GLN A 291 -4.79 14.66 -13.60
C GLN A 291 -4.01 15.68 -12.74
N GLY A 292 -2.69 15.55 -12.60
CA GLY A 292 -1.84 16.36 -11.72
C GLY A 292 -1.84 15.91 -10.26
N GLY A 293 -2.37 14.72 -9.96
CA GLY A 293 -2.38 14.12 -8.62
C GLY A 293 -1.08 13.39 -8.28
N THR A 294 -1.11 12.64 -7.18
CA THR A 294 0.08 12.00 -6.60
C THR A 294 -0.17 10.53 -6.32
N THR A 295 0.81 9.69 -6.67
CA THR A 295 0.84 8.28 -6.28
C THR A 295 2.13 7.96 -5.53
N VAL A 296 2.07 7.01 -4.61
CA VAL A 296 3.20 6.60 -3.77
C VAL A 296 3.34 5.08 -3.82
N LEU A 297 4.52 4.62 -4.28
CA LEU A 297 4.90 3.22 -4.20
C LEU A 297 5.78 3.01 -2.97
N THR A 298 5.52 1.95 -2.21
CA THR A 298 6.31 1.55 -1.04
C THR A 298 6.64 0.05 -1.11
N GLU A 299 6.98 -0.58 0.04
CA GLU A 299 7.37 -1.99 0.12
C GLU A 299 8.74 -2.24 -0.51
N VAL A 300 9.76 -1.54 0.01
CA VAL A 300 11.12 -1.57 -0.56
C VAL A 300 11.65 -2.99 -0.81
N PRO A 301 11.47 -3.99 0.09
CA PRO A 301 11.89 -5.36 -0.21
C PRO A 301 11.21 -6.00 -1.43
N GLU A 302 10.07 -5.46 -1.88
CA GLU A 302 9.36 -5.90 -3.08
C GLU A 302 9.76 -5.11 -4.34
N MET A 303 10.84 -4.33 -4.27
CA MET A 303 11.48 -3.67 -5.41
C MET A 303 12.79 -4.38 -5.81
N PHE A 304 13.36 -5.24 -4.96
CA PHE A 304 14.62 -5.92 -5.21
C PHE A 304 14.54 -6.83 -6.44
N GLY A 305 15.45 -6.63 -7.40
CA GLY A 305 15.45 -7.30 -8.70
C GLY A 305 14.63 -6.57 -9.79
N ALA A 306 13.85 -5.54 -9.42
CA ALA A 306 13.15 -4.66 -10.36
C ALA A 306 13.53 -3.18 -10.17
N GLU A 307 14.45 -2.88 -9.26
CA GLU A 307 14.85 -1.53 -8.87
C GLU A 307 15.38 -0.68 -10.02
N THR A 308 16.05 -1.28 -11.00
CA THR A 308 16.57 -0.57 -12.18
C THR A 308 15.47 0.05 -13.04
N ILE A 309 14.28 -0.55 -13.06
CA ILE A 309 13.10 0.00 -13.74
C ILE A 309 12.68 1.33 -13.11
N LEU A 310 12.72 1.42 -11.77
CA LEU A 310 12.40 2.65 -11.04
C LEU A 310 13.54 3.67 -11.15
N MET A 311 14.79 3.23 -11.03
CA MET A 311 16.00 4.06 -11.12
C MET A 311 16.11 4.77 -12.46
N ASN A 312 15.83 4.05 -13.57
CA ASN A 312 15.86 4.62 -14.92
C ASN A 312 14.71 5.61 -15.19
N ARG A 313 13.73 5.68 -14.29
CA ARG A 313 12.61 6.62 -14.35
C ARG A 313 12.74 7.78 -13.36
N CYS A 314 13.85 7.89 -12.61
CA CYS A 314 14.12 9.04 -11.76
C CYS A 314 14.29 10.29 -12.60
N GLN A 315 13.65 11.40 -12.19
CA GLN A 315 13.64 12.65 -12.94
C GLN A 315 15.03 13.25 -13.15
N ASP A 316 15.95 12.99 -12.22
CA ASP A 316 17.32 13.51 -12.19
C ASP A 316 18.26 12.61 -11.38
N GLU A 317 19.55 12.95 -11.38
CA GLU A 317 20.59 12.18 -10.69
C GLU A 317 20.45 12.22 -9.14
N GLU A 318 19.88 13.30 -8.59
CA GLU A 318 19.59 13.40 -7.16
C GLU A 318 18.52 12.37 -6.75
N THR A 319 17.42 12.31 -7.48
CA THR A 319 16.32 11.35 -7.25
C THR A 319 16.81 9.92 -7.48
N PHE A 320 17.66 9.68 -8.47
CA PHE A 320 18.32 8.39 -8.68
C PHE A 320 19.16 8.00 -7.48
N THR A 321 20.01 8.88 -6.95
CA THR A 321 20.85 8.62 -5.79
C THR A 321 20.02 8.30 -4.54
N LYS A 322 18.93 9.05 -4.31
CA LYS A 322 17.97 8.74 -3.24
C LYS A 322 17.33 7.37 -3.42
N THR A 323 17.01 6.97 -4.67
CA THR A 323 16.43 5.64 -4.97
C THR A 323 17.45 4.53 -4.71
N VAL A 324 18.72 4.73 -5.08
CA VAL A 324 19.81 3.78 -4.76
C VAL A 324 19.94 3.62 -3.24
N SER A 325 19.94 4.73 -2.49
CA SER A 325 19.98 4.70 -1.02
C SER A 325 18.76 3.98 -0.45
N LEU A 326 17.55 4.25 -0.94
CA LEU A 326 16.32 3.57 -0.53
C LEU A 326 16.46 2.04 -0.59
N ILE A 327 17.01 1.53 -1.68
CA ILE A 327 17.19 0.09 -1.93
C ILE A 327 18.32 -0.47 -1.05
N ASN A 328 19.50 0.15 -1.07
CA ASN A 328 20.68 -0.38 -0.41
C ASN A 328 20.60 -0.29 1.12
N ASP A 329 20.05 0.80 1.67
CA ASP A 329 19.84 0.95 3.13
C ASP A 329 18.94 -0.17 3.67
N PHE A 330 17.93 -0.59 2.89
CA PHE A 330 17.03 -1.68 3.29
C PHE A 330 17.70 -3.07 3.18
N LYS A 331 18.57 -3.29 2.17
CA LYS A 331 19.41 -4.49 2.09
C LYS A 331 20.39 -4.55 3.25
N GLU A 332 21.03 -3.43 3.59
CA GLU A 332 21.94 -3.32 4.74
C GLU A 332 21.22 -3.57 6.07
N TYR A 333 19.95 -3.10 6.21
CA TYR A 333 19.12 -3.39 7.38
C TYR A 333 18.96 -4.91 7.58
N PHE A 334 18.67 -5.70 6.53
CA PHE A 334 18.61 -7.15 6.64
C PHE A 334 19.96 -7.75 7.03
N MET A 335 21.06 -7.36 6.36
CA MET A 335 22.40 -7.88 6.64
C MET A 335 22.86 -7.56 8.08
N LYS A 336 22.59 -6.36 8.57
CA LYS A 336 22.92 -5.91 9.93
C LYS A 336 22.21 -6.74 11.01
N ASN A 337 21.03 -7.26 10.68
CA ASN A 337 20.23 -8.13 11.54
C ASN A 337 20.46 -9.63 11.28
N ASN A 338 21.50 -10.00 10.49
CA ASN A 338 21.82 -11.37 10.10
C ASN A 338 20.59 -12.10 9.46
N GLN A 339 19.82 -11.38 8.67
CA GLN A 339 18.66 -11.92 7.95
C GLN A 339 18.96 -12.04 6.45
N PRO A 340 18.42 -13.04 5.77
CA PRO A 340 18.57 -13.17 4.33
C PRO A 340 17.84 -12.01 3.61
N VAL A 341 18.53 -11.35 2.67
CA VAL A 341 17.99 -10.21 1.92
C VAL A 341 16.89 -10.65 0.96
N TYR A 342 16.98 -11.88 0.45
CA TYR A 342 16.14 -12.40 -0.64
C TYR A 342 15.22 -13.54 -0.20
N GLU A 343 14.72 -13.53 1.06
CA GLU A 343 13.83 -14.57 1.60
C GLU A 343 12.43 -14.57 0.97
N ASN A 344 11.91 -13.38 0.61
CA ASN A 344 10.65 -13.27 -0.10
C ASN A 344 10.73 -13.98 -1.48
N PRO A 345 9.70 -14.67 -1.96
CA PRO A 345 8.28 -14.69 -1.59
C PRO A 345 7.95 -15.57 -0.38
N SER A 346 6.89 -15.17 0.35
CA SER A 346 6.37 -15.98 1.48
C SER A 346 5.83 -17.33 1.01
N PRO A 347 5.65 -18.32 1.93
CA PRO A 347 5.05 -19.61 1.56
C PRO A 347 3.70 -19.47 0.86
N GLY A 348 2.86 -18.50 1.26
CA GLY A 348 1.58 -18.24 0.62
C GLY A 348 1.71 -17.71 -0.81
N ASN A 349 2.72 -16.88 -1.09
CA ASN A 349 2.98 -16.40 -2.46
C ASN A 349 3.51 -17.54 -3.35
N LYS A 350 4.38 -18.41 -2.82
CA LYS A 350 4.90 -19.59 -3.53
C LYS A 350 3.76 -20.56 -3.90
N ALA A 351 2.87 -20.83 -2.94
CA ALA A 351 1.66 -21.63 -3.21
C ALA A 351 0.69 -20.98 -4.21
N GLY A 352 0.78 -19.66 -4.42
CA GLY A 352 0.02 -18.90 -5.41
C GLY A 352 0.71 -18.78 -6.78
N GLY A 353 1.86 -19.43 -7.02
CA GLY A 353 2.56 -19.48 -8.30
C GLY A 353 3.74 -18.53 -8.46
N ILE A 354 4.06 -17.68 -7.46
CA ILE A 354 5.26 -16.82 -7.47
C ILE A 354 6.46 -17.64 -7.02
N SER A 355 7.57 -17.63 -7.76
CA SER A 355 8.72 -18.50 -7.50
C SER A 355 9.88 -17.79 -6.81
N THR A 356 10.19 -16.56 -7.21
CA THR A 356 11.37 -15.81 -6.76
C THR A 356 11.02 -14.39 -6.38
N LEU A 357 11.95 -13.70 -5.72
CA LEU A 357 11.78 -12.29 -5.38
C LEU A 357 11.75 -11.39 -6.63
N GLU A 358 12.60 -11.68 -7.63
CA GLU A 358 12.59 -10.97 -8.91
C GLU A 358 11.21 -11.03 -9.57
N GLU A 359 10.61 -12.22 -9.64
CA GLU A 359 9.27 -12.38 -10.20
C GLU A 359 8.24 -11.54 -9.43
N LYS A 360 8.30 -11.59 -8.10
CA LYS A 360 7.41 -10.81 -7.24
C LYS A 360 7.59 -9.31 -7.47
N SER A 361 8.82 -8.84 -7.46
CA SER A 361 9.16 -7.42 -7.60
C SER A 361 8.80 -6.85 -8.98
N LEU A 362 9.05 -7.60 -10.05
CA LEU A 362 8.62 -7.22 -11.40
C LEU A 362 7.09 -7.09 -11.51
N GLY A 363 6.35 -7.96 -10.81
CA GLY A 363 4.89 -7.84 -10.71
C GLY A 363 4.46 -6.67 -9.82
N CYS A 364 5.13 -6.43 -8.70
CA CYS A 364 4.77 -5.40 -7.72
C CYS A 364 5.04 -3.98 -8.24
N THR A 365 6.16 -3.75 -8.93
CA THR A 365 6.53 -2.42 -9.46
C THR A 365 5.60 -1.93 -10.56
N GLN A 366 4.83 -2.81 -11.20
CA GLN A 366 3.83 -2.41 -12.20
C GLN A 366 2.73 -1.51 -11.62
N LYS A 367 2.47 -1.57 -10.29
CA LYS A 367 1.47 -0.70 -9.62
C LYS A 367 1.70 0.80 -9.87
N CYS A 368 2.93 1.22 -10.09
CA CYS A 368 3.26 2.63 -10.32
C CYS A 368 3.26 3.06 -11.79
N GLY A 369 2.74 2.23 -12.71
CA GLY A 369 2.61 2.55 -14.13
C GLY A 369 3.93 2.87 -14.79
N SER A 370 3.94 3.89 -15.66
CA SER A 370 5.10 4.35 -16.42
C SER A 370 5.61 5.75 -16.03
N SER A 371 5.00 6.39 -15.04
CA SER A 371 5.30 7.76 -14.63
C SER A 371 6.73 7.96 -14.13
N ILE A 372 7.24 9.17 -14.26
CA ILE A 372 8.55 9.59 -13.76
C ILE A 372 8.52 9.62 -12.22
N VAL A 373 9.55 9.05 -11.58
CA VAL A 373 9.78 9.17 -10.14
C VAL A 373 10.23 10.58 -9.81
N ARG A 374 9.41 11.30 -9.04
CA ARG A 374 9.61 12.73 -8.74
C ARG A 374 10.32 12.95 -7.41
N ASP A 375 10.14 12.07 -6.43
CA ASP A 375 10.82 12.17 -5.14
C ASP A 375 10.88 10.81 -4.42
N VAL A 376 11.71 10.73 -3.38
CA VAL A 376 11.92 9.55 -2.54
C VAL A 376 11.85 9.98 -1.07
N LEU A 377 10.90 9.44 -0.34
CA LEU A 377 10.63 9.76 1.07
C LEU A 377 11.26 8.71 1.99
N LYS A 378 11.79 9.17 3.11
CA LYS A 378 12.13 8.30 4.25
C LYS A 378 10.87 7.91 5.02
N TYR A 379 10.98 6.88 5.87
CA TYR A 379 9.88 6.48 6.75
C TYR A 379 9.48 7.64 7.67
N GLY A 380 8.18 7.93 7.74
CA GLY A 380 7.64 9.04 8.53
C GLY A 380 7.89 10.43 7.92
N GLU A 381 8.16 10.53 6.62
CA GLU A 381 8.16 11.80 5.90
C GLU A 381 6.85 12.02 5.14
N ARG A 382 6.36 13.27 5.14
CA ARG A 382 5.14 13.67 4.43
C ARG A 382 5.44 14.09 2.99
N LEU A 383 4.50 13.80 2.11
CA LEU A 383 4.52 14.17 0.68
C LEU A 383 4.58 15.68 0.49
N LYS A 384 5.49 16.11 -0.39
CA LYS A 384 5.68 17.50 -0.81
C LYS A 384 5.61 17.66 -2.32
N THR A 385 5.92 16.60 -3.06
CA THR A 385 6.07 16.61 -4.51
C THR A 385 4.91 15.87 -5.17
N LYS A 386 4.26 16.48 -6.17
CA LYS A 386 3.22 15.83 -6.99
C LYS A 386 3.82 14.84 -7.97
N GLY A 387 3.01 13.89 -8.42
CA GLY A 387 3.41 12.80 -9.32
C GLY A 387 3.75 11.52 -8.57
N LEU A 388 4.54 10.64 -9.19
CA LEU A 388 4.96 9.38 -8.57
C LEU A 388 6.10 9.63 -7.59
N ASN A 389 5.92 9.15 -6.36
CA ASN A 389 6.92 9.17 -5.29
C ASN A 389 7.21 7.73 -4.80
N LEU A 390 8.42 7.51 -4.29
CA LEU A 390 8.79 6.28 -3.59
C LEU A 390 8.85 6.55 -2.08
N LEU A 391 8.47 5.58 -1.26
CA LEU A 391 8.48 5.71 0.21
C LEU A 391 9.19 4.52 0.85
N SER A 392 10.11 4.81 1.76
CA SER A 392 10.79 3.80 2.59
C SER A 392 9.81 3.16 3.58
N SER A 393 9.56 1.85 3.42
CA SER A 393 8.82 1.02 4.37
C SER A 393 9.05 -0.46 4.09
N PRO A 394 8.95 -1.34 5.12
CA PRO A 394 8.98 -2.79 4.91
C PRO A 394 7.76 -3.27 4.11
N GLY A 395 7.78 -4.53 3.69
CA GLY A 395 6.65 -5.18 2.99
C GLY A 395 5.48 -5.61 3.89
N ASN A 396 5.59 -5.47 5.23
CA ASN A 396 4.50 -5.81 6.15
C ASN A 396 3.24 -4.98 5.84
N ASP A 397 2.09 -5.66 5.66
CA ASP A 397 0.85 -5.02 5.19
C ASP A 397 0.39 -3.85 6.06
N LEU A 398 0.41 -4.03 7.40
CA LEU A 398 -0.05 -3.01 8.33
C LEU A 398 0.93 -1.83 8.39
N VAL A 399 2.22 -2.12 8.49
CA VAL A 399 3.27 -1.08 8.58
C VAL A 399 3.34 -0.26 7.31
N ALA A 400 3.34 -0.92 6.14
CA ALA A 400 3.41 -0.24 4.86
C ALA A 400 2.17 0.62 4.57
N SER A 401 0.96 0.12 4.89
CA SER A 401 -0.27 0.89 4.73
C SER A 401 -0.33 2.07 5.69
N THR A 402 0.16 1.90 6.94
CA THR A 402 0.29 3.00 7.90
C THR A 402 1.28 4.05 7.40
N ALA A 403 2.43 3.64 6.86
CA ALA A 403 3.44 4.56 6.31
C ALA A 403 2.90 5.37 5.11
N LEU A 404 2.19 4.72 4.17
CA LEU A 404 1.52 5.39 3.05
C LEU A 404 0.51 6.43 3.54
N ALA A 405 -0.34 6.05 4.48
CA ALA A 405 -1.32 6.97 5.05
C ALA A 405 -0.65 8.11 5.81
N ALA A 406 0.35 7.85 6.67
CA ALA A 406 1.10 8.87 7.41
C ALA A 406 1.83 9.85 6.47
N SER A 407 2.31 9.38 5.31
CA SER A 407 2.90 10.28 4.30
C SER A 407 1.90 11.29 3.71
N GLY A 408 0.58 11.12 3.96
CA GLY A 408 -0.50 11.99 3.51
C GLY A 408 -1.37 11.39 2.41
N CYS A 409 -1.23 10.11 2.08
CA CYS A 409 -2.13 9.44 1.14
C CYS A 409 -3.54 9.33 1.73
N GLN A 410 -4.53 9.93 1.08
CA GLN A 410 -5.92 9.93 1.55
C GLN A 410 -6.62 8.59 1.39
N ILE A 411 -6.13 7.73 0.48
CA ILE A 411 -6.61 6.38 0.19
C ILE A 411 -5.42 5.46 -0.10
N VAL A 412 -5.53 4.20 0.31
CA VAL A 412 -4.61 3.13 -0.07
C VAL A 412 -5.33 2.15 -0.99
N LEU A 413 -4.80 1.93 -2.18
CA LEU A 413 -5.23 0.88 -3.12
C LEU A 413 -4.41 -0.37 -2.86
N PHE A 414 -5.08 -1.43 -2.42
CA PHE A 414 -4.45 -2.65 -1.91
C PHE A 414 -4.82 -3.85 -2.80
N THR A 415 -3.89 -4.29 -3.65
CA THR A 415 -4.09 -5.48 -4.48
C THR A 415 -3.85 -6.77 -3.69
N THR A 416 -4.63 -7.80 -3.96
CA THR A 416 -4.51 -9.08 -3.25
C THR A 416 -5.02 -10.27 -4.07
N GLY A 417 -4.28 -11.38 -4.04
CA GLY A 417 -4.68 -12.65 -4.64
C GLY A 417 -5.32 -13.62 -3.65
N ARG A 418 -5.04 -13.44 -2.35
CA ARG A 418 -5.52 -14.34 -1.29
C ARG A 418 -6.53 -13.69 -0.34
N GLY A 419 -6.55 -12.35 -0.28
CA GLY A 419 -7.46 -11.54 0.51
C GLY A 419 -7.02 -11.33 1.96
N THR A 420 -7.44 -10.19 2.51
CA THR A 420 -7.30 -9.84 3.92
C THR A 420 -8.45 -8.94 4.36
N PRO A 421 -8.99 -9.06 5.59
CA PRO A 421 -9.99 -8.13 6.12
C PRO A 421 -9.39 -6.78 6.55
N PHE A 422 -8.06 -6.69 6.67
CA PHE A 422 -7.33 -5.53 7.18
C PHE A 422 -7.75 -4.21 6.51
N GLY A 423 -7.77 -3.11 7.28
CA GLY A 423 -7.88 -1.72 6.83
C GLY A 423 -6.97 -0.82 7.65
N SER A 424 -6.28 0.13 7.02
CA SER A 424 -5.48 1.16 7.68
C SER A 424 -6.36 2.29 8.24
N PHE A 425 -5.76 3.34 8.79
CA PHE A 425 -6.50 4.49 9.29
C PHE A 425 -7.09 5.41 8.20
N VAL A 426 -6.80 5.12 6.92
CA VAL A 426 -7.47 5.71 5.76
C VAL A 426 -8.22 4.64 4.98
N PRO A 427 -9.19 4.99 4.11
CA PRO A 427 -9.84 4.02 3.23
C PRO A 427 -8.82 3.13 2.54
N THR A 428 -8.93 1.81 2.75
CA THR A 428 -8.04 0.79 2.21
C THR A 428 -8.84 -0.09 1.25
N MET A 429 -8.90 0.32 -0.02
CA MET A 429 -9.68 -0.33 -1.06
C MET A 429 -8.98 -1.60 -1.54
N LYS A 430 -9.62 -2.78 -1.39
CA LYS A 430 -9.06 -4.07 -1.81
C LYS A 430 -9.46 -4.42 -3.22
N ILE A 431 -8.45 -4.71 -4.04
CA ILE A 431 -8.58 -5.09 -5.45
C ILE A 431 -8.12 -6.54 -5.60
N SER A 432 -9.03 -7.46 -5.93
CA SER A 432 -8.68 -8.86 -6.13
C SER A 432 -8.00 -9.07 -7.48
N THR A 433 -7.01 -9.97 -7.51
CA THR A 433 -6.31 -10.40 -8.72
C THR A 433 -7.09 -11.45 -9.50
N ASN A 434 -8.07 -12.09 -8.86
CA ASN A 434 -8.85 -13.19 -9.44
C ASN A 434 -10.32 -13.12 -8.99
N SER A 435 -11.23 -13.55 -9.87
CA SER A 435 -12.68 -13.51 -9.63
C SER A 435 -13.13 -14.51 -8.56
N THR A 436 -12.40 -15.60 -8.36
CA THR A 436 -12.70 -16.61 -7.33
C THR A 436 -12.62 -15.99 -5.93
N LEU A 437 -11.57 -15.21 -5.66
CA LEU A 437 -11.45 -14.48 -4.40
C LEU A 437 -12.56 -13.46 -4.24
N ALA A 438 -12.84 -12.66 -5.27
CA ALA A 438 -13.89 -11.63 -5.24
C ALA A 438 -15.26 -12.24 -4.94
N ALA A 439 -15.60 -13.35 -5.57
CA ALA A 439 -16.87 -14.06 -5.34
C ALA A 439 -16.97 -14.66 -3.93
N ARG A 440 -15.86 -15.24 -3.42
CA ARG A 440 -15.81 -15.91 -2.12
C ARG A 440 -15.77 -14.94 -0.94
N LYS A 441 -15.11 -13.78 -1.10
CA LYS A 441 -14.84 -12.82 -0.02
C LYS A 441 -15.44 -11.43 -0.30
N LYS A 442 -16.72 -11.40 -0.61
CA LYS A 442 -17.48 -10.17 -0.93
C LYS A 442 -17.41 -9.10 0.16
N GLY A 443 -17.27 -9.50 1.45
CA GLY A 443 -17.11 -8.56 2.56
C GLY A 443 -15.67 -8.03 2.73
N TRP A 444 -14.69 -8.47 1.92
CA TRP A 444 -13.31 -8.00 1.97
C TRP A 444 -12.91 -7.22 0.72
N ILE A 445 -13.44 -7.62 -0.43
CA ILE A 445 -13.03 -7.14 -1.75
C ILE A 445 -13.97 -6.03 -2.21
N ASP A 446 -13.37 -4.91 -2.61
CA ASP A 446 -14.08 -3.73 -3.12
C ASP A 446 -14.16 -3.73 -4.65
N PHE A 447 -13.15 -4.28 -5.34
CA PHE A 447 -13.11 -4.34 -6.81
C PHE A 447 -12.48 -5.65 -7.31
N ASN A 448 -13.04 -6.20 -8.39
CA ASN A 448 -12.56 -7.42 -9.03
C ASN A 448 -11.76 -7.10 -10.30
N ALA A 449 -10.42 -7.17 -10.23
CA ALA A 449 -9.55 -7.08 -11.41
C ALA A 449 -9.33 -8.43 -12.09
N GLY A 450 -9.79 -9.54 -11.50
CA GLY A 450 -9.66 -10.89 -12.07
C GLY A 450 -10.33 -11.05 -13.43
N VAL A 451 -11.33 -10.21 -13.72
CA VAL A 451 -12.01 -10.17 -15.04
C VAL A 451 -11.05 -9.94 -16.21
N ILE A 452 -9.90 -9.31 -15.96
CA ILE A 452 -8.84 -9.10 -16.96
C ILE A 452 -8.28 -10.46 -17.46
N ALA A 453 -8.14 -11.43 -16.55
CA ALA A 453 -7.75 -12.79 -16.91
C ALA A 453 -8.87 -13.58 -17.61
N GLU A 454 -10.08 -13.04 -17.63
CA GLU A 454 -11.29 -13.62 -18.25
C GLU A 454 -11.65 -12.94 -19.59
N ASP A 455 -10.66 -12.33 -20.25
CA ASP A 455 -10.74 -11.63 -21.55
C ASP A 455 -11.44 -10.25 -21.49
N GLU A 456 -11.71 -9.68 -20.29
CA GLU A 456 -12.18 -8.30 -20.22
C GLU A 456 -11.02 -7.34 -20.57
N PRO A 457 -11.19 -6.41 -21.51
CA PRO A 457 -10.13 -5.49 -21.91
C PRO A 457 -9.66 -4.63 -20.73
N MET A 458 -8.32 -4.49 -20.57
CA MET A 458 -7.70 -3.67 -19.53
C MET A 458 -8.25 -2.25 -19.50
N GLN A 459 -8.44 -1.62 -20.66
CA GLN A 459 -8.95 -0.26 -20.76
C GLN A 459 -10.36 -0.11 -20.16
N LYS A 460 -11.27 -1.04 -20.48
CA LYS A 460 -12.64 -1.04 -19.95
C LYS A 460 -12.65 -1.28 -18.44
N THR A 461 -11.82 -2.20 -17.96
CA THR A 461 -11.67 -2.46 -16.52
C THR A 461 -11.08 -1.24 -15.80
N ALA A 462 -10.12 -0.52 -16.43
CA ALA A 462 -9.55 0.70 -15.88
C ALA A 462 -10.57 1.84 -15.75
N GLU A 463 -11.43 2.02 -16.75
CA GLU A 463 -12.52 3.00 -16.69
C GLU A 463 -13.47 2.71 -15.52
N ALA A 464 -13.93 1.47 -15.38
CA ALA A 464 -14.77 1.04 -14.26
C ALA A 464 -14.04 1.15 -12.90
N PHE A 465 -12.74 0.91 -12.87
CA PHE A 465 -11.93 1.05 -11.66
C PHE A 465 -11.78 2.51 -11.24
N ILE A 466 -11.53 3.42 -12.18
CA ILE A 466 -11.49 4.87 -11.93
C ILE A 466 -12.80 5.35 -11.31
N GLU A 467 -13.94 4.95 -11.88
CA GLU A 467 -15.27 5.28 -11.34
C GLU A 467 -15.43 4.76 -9.91
N ALA A 468 -15.05 3.49 -9.66
CA ALA A 468 -15.14 2.89 -8.32
C ALA A 468 -14.25 3.61 -7.28
N VAL A 469 -13.05 4.05 -7.66
CA VAL A 469 -12.17 4.85 -6.78
C VAL A 469 -12.78 6.24 -6.54
N LEU A 470 -13.33 6.90 -7.56
CA LEU A 470 -14.00 8.20 -7.41
C LEU A 470 -15.24 8.10 -6.51
N ASP A 471 -16.01 7.00 -6.56
CA ASP A 471 -17.10 6.74 -5.62
C ASP A 471 -16.58 6.74 -4.16
N VAL A 472 -15.47 6.02 -3.89
CA VAL A 472 -14.86 5.96 -2.55
C VAL A 472 -14.36 7.34 -2.11
N VAL A 473 -13.73 8.09 -3.02
CA VAL A 473 -13.23 9.45 -2.78
C VAL A 473 -14.40 10.41 -2.48
N ASN A 474 -15.54 10.23 -3.15
CA ASN A 474 -16.77 11.00 -2.91
C ASN A 474 -17.53 10.61 -1.63
N GLY A 475 -17.05 9.61 -0.88
CA GLY A 475 -17.59 9.27 0.44
C GLY A 475 -18.19 7.87 0.57
N LYS A 476 -18.24 7.07 -0.50
CA LYS A 476 -18.65 5.66 -0.39
C LYS A 476 -17.67 4.90 0.50
N PRO A 477 -18.12 4.17 1.53
CA PRO A 477 -17.23 3.41 2.38
C PRO A 477 -16.64 2.21 1.63
N VAL A 478 -15.39 1.84 1.95
CA VAL A 478 -14.79 0.56 1.57
C VAL A 478 -15.19 -0.53 2.57
N ARG A 479 -15.05 -1.80 2.18
CA ARG A 479 -15.47 -2.94 2.99
C ARG A 479 -14.86 -2.97 4.40
N SER A 480 -13.60 -2.59 4.56
CA SER A 480 -12.99 -2.49 5.88
C SER A 480 -13.63 -1.40 6.74
N GLU A 481 -14.04 -0.28 6.16
CA GLU A 481 -14.76 0.78 6.88
C GLU A 481 -16.18 0.34 7.30
N GLU A 482 -16.90 -0.37 6.42
CA GLU A 482 -18.22 -0.94 6.73
C GLU A 482 -18.19 -1.90 7.93
N HIS A 483 -17.08 -2.63 8.09
CA HIS A 483 -16.87 -3.54 9.22
C HIS A 483 -16.17 -2.88 10.42
N GLY A 484 -15.89 -1.59 10.38
CA GLY A 484 -15.21 -0.86 11.46
C GLY A 484 -13.74 -1.25 11.64
N ILE A 485 -13.14 -1.91 10.64
CA ILE A 485 -11.74 -2.36 10.70
C ILE A 485 -10.82 -1.22 10.26
N ARG A 486 -10.10 -0.65 11.24
CA ARG A 486 -9.09 0.39 11.05
C ARG A 486 -7.96 0.17 12.05
N GLU A 487 -6.77 -0.04 11.55
CA GLU A 487 -5.61 -0.40 12.35
C GLU A 487 -4.39 0.43 11.97
N ILE A 488 -3.47 0.59 12.91
CA ILE A 488 -2.14 1.17 12.70
C ILE A 488 -1.06 0.21 13.18
N ALA A 489 0.08 0.22 12.49
CA ALA A 489 1.30 -0.41 12.96
C ALA A 489 2.50 0.44 12.57
N ILE A 490 3.40 0.65 13.52
CA ILE A 490 4.59 1.50 13.33
C ILE A 490 5.81 0.60 13.20
N PHE A 491 6.69 0.92 12.25
CA PHE A 491 7.90 0.15 12.02
C PHE A 491 8.82 0.25 13.25
N LYS A 492 9.23 -0.91 13.75
CA LYS A 492 10.11 -1.05 14.90
C LYS A 492 11.30 -1.93 14.54
N THR A 493 12.49 -1.45 14.80
CA THR A 493 13.76 -2.13 14.50
C THR A 493 14.65 -2.36 15.71
N GLY A 494 14.48 -1.58 16.78
CA GLY A 494 15.33 -1.56 17.93
C GLY A 494 14.83 -2.39 19.12
N VAL A 495 15.55 -2.30 20.21
CA VAL A 495 15.23 -2.95 21.50
C VAL A 495 14.17 -2.13 22.27
N THR A 496 13.43 -2.83 23.11
CA THR A 496 12.54 -2.21 24.09
C THR A 496 13.21 -2.22 25.47
N LEU A 497 13.18 -1.09 26.22
CA LEU A 497 13.70 -1.00 27.60
C LEU A 497 12.88 -1.85 28.56
#